data_62c4c4885189779b2616813705d7e597
#
_entry.id   62c4c4885189779b2616813705d7e597
#
_cell.length_a   1.000
_cell.length_b   1.000
_cell.length_c   1.000
_cell.angle_alpha   90.00
_cell.angle_beta   90.00
_cell.angle_gamma   90.00
#
_symmetry.space_group_name_H-M   'P 1'
#
loop_
_entity.id
_entity.type
_entity.pdbx_description
1 polymer ?
#
loop_
_entity_poly.entity_id
_entity_poly.type
_entity_poly.pdbx_seq_one_letter_code
_entity_poly.pdbx_strand_id
1 'polypeptide(L)'
;TEKIREGGVMYSDYALGQFFEEASKKPWFEKTLFVIVADHGSGAENELLRTSPYSHTVPILFYMPSAGLKGITDQTMSHLDIMPTLLPMLGVNDSYVAFGHDAFDPSSPHFAVGYYDGTYGIVDGDLFYQFSERGLESLFNLKADPHKKIDIKERADPAKVHLFEAYIQQYYRTVAERAFTPESWGKEVAQ
;
A
#
# COMPACT_ATOMS: atom_id res chain seq x y z
N THR A 1 15.21 -11.80 23.79
CA THR A 1 14.76 -11.64 22.39
C THR A 1 13.50 -10.80 22.28
N GLU A 2 12.40 -11.11 22.98
CA GLU A 2 11.16 -10.32 23.00
C GLU A 2 11.38 -8.94 23.67
N LYS A 3 11.98 -8.92 24.84
CA LYS A 3 12.36 -7.67 25.53
C LYS A 3 13.24 -6.73 24.70
N ILE A 4 14.10 -7.27 23.84
CA ILE A 4 14.93 -6.46 22.93
C ILE A 4 14.06 -5.82 21.86
N ARG A 5 13.08 -6.56 21.33
CA ARG A 5 12.12 -6.05 20.33
C ARG A 5 11.22 -4.97 20.92
N GLU A 6 10.64 -5.22 22.10
CA GLU A 6 9.85 -4.25 22.84
C GLU A 6 10.64 -2.97 23.13
N GLY A 7 11.89 -3.11 23.60
CA GLY A 7 12.79 -1.99 23.82
C GLY A 7 13.07 -1.19 22.55
N GLY A 8 13.20 -1.86 21.39
CA GLY A 8 13.37 -1.20 20.10
C GLY A 8 12.14 -0.39 19.70
N VAL A 9 10.93 -0.94 19.84
CA VAL A 9 9.68 -0.23 19.58
C VAL A 9 9.50 0.97 20.49
N MET A 10 9.72 0.80 21.79
CA MET A 10 9.64 1.90 22.77
C MET A 10 10.64 3.03 22.46
N TYR A 11 11.86 2.67 22.04
CA TYR A 11 12.87 3.67 21.66
C TYR A 11 12.47 4.43 20.39
N SER A 12 11.96 3.72 19.39
CA SER A 12 11.47 4.33 18.13
C SER A 12 10.30 5.28 18.37
N ASP A 13 9.35 4.87 19.21
CA ASP A 13 8.22 5.71 19.61
C ASP A 13 8.69 6.97 20.34
N TYR A 14 9.58 6.82 21.32
CA TYR A 14 10.19 7.93 22.02
C TYR A 14 10.93 8.88 21.07
N ALA A 15 11.75 8.34 20.16
CA ALA A 15 12.51 9.15 19.20
C ALA A 15 11.58 9.92 18.24
N LEU A 16 10.49 9.28 17.79
CA LEU A 16 9.47 9.92 16.97
C LEU A 16 8.79 11.06 17.74
N GLY A 17 8.44 10.83 19.00
CA GLY A 17 7.89 11.86 19.89
C GLY A 17 8.83 13.07 20.04
N GLN A 18 10.13 12.82 20.28
CA GLN A 18 11.13 13.89 20.35
C GLN A 18 11.27 14.65 19.03
N PHE A 19 11.24 13.92 17.90
CA PHE A 19 11.25 14.56 16.58
C PHE A 19 10.09 15.54 16.43
N PHE A 20 8.85 15.11 16.71
CA PHE A 20 7.66 15.98 16.57
C PHE A 20 7.67 17.15 17.56
N GLU A 21 8.15 16.94 18.79
CA GLU A 21 8.31 18.01 19.78
C GLU A 21 9.26 19.10 19.26
N GLU A 22 10.42 18.72 18.72
CA GLU A 22 11.39 19.68 18.17
C GLU A 22 10.95 20.28 16.83
N ALA A 23 10.31 19.48 15.97
CA ALA A 23 9.77 19.92 14.69
C ALA A 23 8.66 20.97 14.86
N SER A 24 7.80 20.79 15.87
CA SER A 24 6.69 21.72 16.14
C SER A 24 7.14 23.17 16.45
N LYS A 25 8.38 23.34 16.86
CA LYS A 25 9.01 24.65 17.11
C LYS A 25 9.55 25.32 15.84
N LYS A 26 9.50 24.65 14.70
CA LYS A 26 10.07 25.14 13.45
C LYS A 26 9.04 25.82 12.57
N PRO A 27 9.43 26.87 11.82
CA PRO A 27 8.49 27.65 10.99
C PRO A 27 7.89 26.88 9.81
N TRP A 28 8.48 25.75 9.44
CA TRP A 28 8.00 24.91 8.34
C TRP A 28 6.96 23.87 8.82
N PHE A 29 6.85 23.59 10.12
CA PHE A 29 6.05 22.49 10.67
C PHE A 29 4.58 22.53 10.22
N GLU A 30 3.95 23.68 10.35
CA GLU A 30 2.54 23.88 9.97
C GLU A 30 2.27 23.64 8.47
N LYS A 31 3.29 23.78 7.62
CA LYS A 31 3.21 23.64 6.16
C LYS A 31 3.80 22.33 5.65
N THR A 32 4.07 21.39 6.54
CA THR A 32 4.66 20.10 6.19
C THR A 32 3.62 19.00 6.28
N LEU A 33 3.49 18.22 5.22
CA LEU A 33 2.74 16.97 5.23
C LEU A 33 3.67 15.83 5.64
N PHE A 34 3.41 15.24 6.79
CA PHE A 34 4.12 14.07 7.29
C PHE A 34 3.38 12.82 6.87
N VAL A 35 4.11 11.86 6.29
CA VAL A 35 3.59 10.53 6.00
C VAL A 35 4.38 9.52 6.83
N ILE A 36 3.68 8.82 7.70
CA ILE A 36 4.26 7.82 8.58
C ILE A 36 3.71 6.47 8.18
N VAL A 37 4.61 5.58 7.79
CA VAL A 37 4.26 4.25 7.29
C VAL A 37 5.38 3.27 7.64
N ALA A 38 5.04 2.03 7.98
CA ALA A 38 6.02 0.97 8.09
C ALA A 38 6.29 0.33 6.73
N ASP A 39 7.46 -0.26 6.54
CA ASP A 39 7.83 -1.01 5.33
C ASP A 39 7.10 -2.36 5.24
N HIS A 40 6.95 -3.05 6.39
CA HIS A 40 6.21 -4.31 6.54
C HIS A 40 5.82 -4.53 8.01
N GLY A 41 5.00 -5.53 8.26
CA GLY A 41 4.66 -5.97 9.61
C GLY A 41 5.87 -6.60 10.32
N SER A 42 6.00 -6.39 11.62
CA SER A 42 6.98 -7.12 12.42
C SER A 42 6.40 -8.47 12.85
N GLY A 43 7.26 -9.51 12.97
CA GLY A 43 6.85 -10.86 13.37
C GLY A 43 6.03 -10.86 14.66
N ALA A 44 4.72 -10.94 14.52
CA ALA A 44 3.78 -10.95 15.62
C ALA A 44 3.76 -12.30 16.32
N GLU A 45 3.37 -12.34 17.59
CA GLU A 45 3.10 -13.62 18.30
C GLU A 45 1.89 -14.33 17.72
N ASN A 46 0.90 -13.58 17.27
CA ASN A 46 -0.28 -14.13 16.61
C ASN A 46 0.10 -14.78 15.27
N GLU A 47 -0.15 -16.07 15.15
CA GLU A 47 0.15 -16.86 13.96
C GLU A 47 -0.53 -16.31 12.70
N LEU A 48 -1.75 -15.81 12.80
CA LEU A 48 -2.46 -15.19 11.68
C LEU A 48 -1.69 -14.01 11.09
N LEU A 49 -1.13 -13.16 11.95
CA LEU A 49 -0.36 -11.97 11.53
C LEU A 49 1.00 -12.31 10.90
N ARG A 50 1.39 -13.58 10.86
CA ARG A 50 2.58 -14.07 10.16
C ARG A 50 2.28 -14.57 8.76
N THR A 51 1.01 -14.66 8.38
CA THR A 51 0.59 -15.15 7.07
C THR A 51 0.20 -14.01 6.16
N SER A 52 0.36 -14.21 4.83
CA SER A 52 -0.10 -13.25 3.83
C SER A 52 -1.63 -13.18 3.77
N PRO A 53 -2.24 -12.00 3.56
CA PRO A 53 -1.60 -10.69 3.40
C PRO A 53 -1.29 -9.98 4.71
N TYR A 54 -1.72 -10.52 5.87
CA TYR A 54 -1.66 -9.84 7.17
C TYR A 54 -0.24 -9.46 7.62
N SER A 55 0.76 -10.28 7.29
CA SER A 55 2.17 -9.98 7.60
C SER A 55 2.70 -8.71 6.92
N HIS A 56 2.00 -8.21 5.90
CA HIS A 56 2.33 -7.00 5.15
C HIS A 56 1.32 -5.87 5.36
N THR A 57 0.35 -6.07 6.25
CA THR A 57 -0.63 -5.03 6.60
C THR A 57 -0.03 -4.10 7.63
N VAL A 58 0.09 -2.83 7.27
CA VAL A 58 0.65 -1.76 8.09
C VAL A 58 -0.24 -0.51 8.06
N PRO A 59 -0.26 0.29 9.12
CA PRO A 59 -0.95 1.58 9.09
C PRO A 59 -0.19 2.57 8.19
N ILE A 60 -0.94 3.44 7.51
CA ILE A 60 -0.42 4.62 6.82
C ILE A 60 -1.09 5.84 7.44
N LEU A 61 -0.30 6.79 7.91
CA LEU A 61 -0.77 8.01 8.55
C LEU A 61 -0.37 9.24 7.75
N PHE A 62 -1.33 10.07 7.40
CA PHE A 62 -1.12 11.40 6.82
C PHE A 62 -1.38 12.46 7.89
N TYR A 63 -0.39 13.29 8.17
CA TYR A 63 -0.50 14.33 9.17
C TYR A 63 0.03 15.66 8.63
N MET A 64 -0.83 16.66 8.59
CA MET A 64 -0.47 18.03 8.24
C MET A 64 -1.15 18.97 9.24
N PRO A 65 -0.40 19.63 10.13
CA PRO A 65 -0.99 20.43 11.20
C PRO A 65 -1.98 21.48 10.71
N SER A 66 -1.64 22.22 9.64
CA SER A 66 -2.48 23.28 9.08
C SER A 66 -3.70 22.78 8.30
N ALA A 67 -3.69 21.54 7.80
CA ALA A 67 -4.78 21.02 6.97
C ALA A 67 -5.97 20.50 7.79
N GLY A 68 -5.78 20.27 9.10
CA GLY A 68 -6.84 19.76 9.96
C GLY A 68 -7.35 18.36 9.57
N LEU A 69 -6.52 17.56 8.92
CA LEU A 69 -6.86 16.17 8.54
C LEU A 69 -7.28 15.38 9.79
N LYS A 70 -8.44 14.75 9.73
CA LYS A 70 -8.98 13.94 10.84
C LYS A 70 -9.78 12.78 10.29
N GLY A 71 -9.71 11.67 10.98
CA GLY A 71 -10.51 10.48 10.69
C GLY A 71 -9.67 9.24 10.50
N ILE A 72 -10.34 8.12 10.36
CA ILE A 72 -9.78 6.81 10.04
C ILE A 72 -10.60 6.26 8.88
N THR A 73 -9.96 5.59 7.95
CA THR A 73 -10.61 4.84 6.88
C THR A 73 -10.08 3.41 6.86
N ASP A 74 -10.97 2.46 6.60
CA ASP A 74 -10.63 1.06 6.37
C ASP A 74 -10.43 0.75 4.88
N GLN A 75 -10.34 1.80 4.05
CA GLN A 75 -10.12 1.67 2.63
C GLN A 75 -8.79 1.00 2.34
N THR A 76 -8.81 0.02 1.44
CA THR A 76 -7.58 -0.65 1.01
C THR A 76 -6.65 0.33 0.30
N MET A 77 -5.41 0.39 0.76
CA MET A 77 -4.35 1.23 0.23
C MET A 77 -3.02 0.46 0.26
N SER A 78 -2.15 0.71 -0.69
CA SER A 78 -0.80 0.16 -0.75
C SER A 78 0.27 1.25 -0.68
N HIS A 79 1.54 0.85 -0.52
CA HIS A 79 2.65 1.80 -0.62
C HIS A 79 2.74 2.47 -2.01
N LEU A 80 2.25 1.81 -3.06
CA LEU A 80 2.22 2.37 -4.41
C LEU A 80 1.28 3.57 -4.52
N ASP A 81 0.28 3.66 -3.64
CA ASP A 81 -0.71 4.74 -3.62
C ASP A 81 -0.23 6.00 -2.91
N ILE A 82 0.88 5.93 -2.17
CA ILE A 82 1.38 7.07 -1.40
C ILE A 82 1.67 8.26 -2.32
N MET A 83 2.45 8.07 -3.37
CA MET A 83 2.79 9.16 -4.29
C MET A 83 1.55 9.72 -5.02
N PRO A 84 0.69 8.90 -5.66
CA PRO A 84 -0.53 9.39 -6.29
C PRO A 84 -1.48 10.14 -5.35
N THR A 85 -1.49 9.78 -4.06
CA THR A 85 -2.29 10.46 -3.05
C THR A 85 -1.67 11.79 -2.63
N LEU A 86 -0.33 11.84 -2.53
CA LEU A 86 0.37 13.05 -2.08
C LEU A 86 0.35 14.18 -3.11
N LEU A 87 0.52 13.86 -4.40
CA LEU A 87 0.66 14.87 -5.44
C LEU A 87 -0.54 15.81 -5.53
N PRO A 88 -1.80 15.33 -5.58
CA PRO A 88 -2.97 16.20 -5.53
C PRO A 88 -3.09 16.99 -4.23
N MET A 89 -2.76 16.40 -3.07
CA MET A 89 -2.77 17.08 -1.78
C MET A 89 -1.81 18.26 -1.73
N LEU A 90 -0.70 18.18 -2.48
CA LEU A 90 0.32 19.22 -2.59
C LEU A 90 0.05 20.19 -3.74
N GLY A 91 -1.05 20.02 -4.47
CA GLY A 91 -1.42 20.87 -5.62
C GLY A 91 -0.57 20.61 -6.86
N VAL A 92 0.09 19.47 -6.96
CA VAL A 92 0.85 19.05 -8.14
C VAL A 92 -0.11 18.42 -9.15
N ASN A 93 -0.22 19.04 -10.33
CA ASN A 93 -1.14 18.62 -11.39
C ASN A 93 -0.40 18.13 -12.65
N ASP A 94 0.91 17.92 -12.57
CA ASP A 94 1.70 17.40 -13.67
C ASP A 94 1.37 15.93 -13.96
N SER A 95 1.52 15.55 -15.23
CA SER A 95 1.36 14.14 -15.62
C SER A 95 2.50 13.29 -15.04
N TYR A 96 2.16 12.14 -14.48
CA TYR A 96 3.11 11.18 -13.93
C TYR A 96 2.68 9.74 -14.25
N VAL A 97 3.60 8.82 -14.11
CA VAL A 97 3.33 7.38 -14.24
C VAL A 97 3.43 6.72 -12.87
N ALA A 98 2.38 6.03 -12.47
CA ALA A 98 2.33 5.27 -11.23
C ALA A 98 1.50 4.00 -11.41
N PHE A 99 1.78 2.99 -10.60
CA PHE A 99 0.92 1.80 -10.46
C PHE A 99 -0.12 1.95 -9.36
N GLY A 100 0.08 2.91 -8.47
CA GLY A 100 -0.88 3.24 -7.42
C GLY A 100 -1.94 4.23 -7.88
N HIS A 101 -2.89 4.49 -7.00
CA HIS A 101 -4.04 5.37 -7.22
C HIS A 101 -4.11 6.40 -6.08
N ASP A 102 -4.83 7.50 -6.31
CA ASP A 102 -5.15 8.43 -5.23
C ASP A 102 -6.12 7.76 -4.26
N ALA A 103 -5.67 7.50 -3.04
CA ALA A 103 -6.46 6.84 -2.01
C ALA A 103 -7.60 7.73 -1.47
N PHE A 104 -7.57 9.03 -1.72
CA PHE A 104 -8.63 9.95 -1.29
C PHE A 104 -9.63 10.28 -2.41
N ASP A 105 -9.39 9.83 -3.63
CA ASP A 105 -10.35 9.92 -4.71
C ASP A 105 -11.32 8.72 -4.67
N PRO A 106 -12.60 8.92 -4.30
CA PRO A 106 -13.57 7.83 -4.20
C PRO A 106 -13.90 7.17 -5.56
N SER A 107 -13.50 7.77 -6.67
CA SER A 107 -13.67 7.21 -8.01
C SER A 107 -12.50 6.31 -8.42
N SER A 108 -11.38 6.37 -7.71
CA SER A 108 -10.21 5.55 -7.96
C SER A 108 -10.42 4.09 -7.52
N PRO A 109 -9.77 3.12 -8.16
CA PRO A 109 -9.72 1.76 -7.64
C PRO A 109 -8.98 1.70 -6.30
N HIS A 110 -9.47 0.88 -5.37
CA HIS A 110 -8.90 0.72 -4.03
C HIS A 110 -8.52 -0.73 -3.76
N PHE A 111 -7.37 -1.13 -4.26
CA PHE A 111 -6.81 -2.46 -4.01
C PHE A 111 -5.32 -2.38 -3.73
N ALA A 112 -4.79 -3.32 -2.97
CA ALA A 112 -3.36 -3.46 -2.71
C ALA A 112 -2.80 -4.70 -3.37
N VAL A 113 -1.64 -4.59 -4.00
CA VAL A 113 -0.93 -5.70 -4.63
C VAL A 113 0.36 -6.00 -3.88
N GLY A 114 0.67 -7.28 -3.74
CA GLY A 114 1.93 -7.77 -3.21
C GLY A 114 2.35 -9.06 -3.90
N TYR A 115 3.61 -9.44 -3.69
CA TYR A 115 4.15 -10.70 -4.18
C TYR A 115 4.57 -11.55 -2.98
N TYR A 116 3.95 -12.72 -2.83
CA TYR A 116 4.10 -13.58 -1.67
C TYR A 116 4.33 -15.03 -2.10
N ASP A 117 5.44 -15.62 -1.69
CA ASP A 117 5.71 -17.06 -1.88
C ASP A 117 5.49 -17.56 -3.31
N GLY A 118 5.91 -16.75 -4.30
CA GLY A 118 5.79 -17.13 -5.71
C GLY A 118 4.45 -16.77 -6.38
N THR A 119 3.54 -16.10 -5.66
CA THR A 119 2.24 -15.67 -6.19
C THR A 119 2.01 -14.17 -6.01
N TYR A 120 1.25 -13.56 -6.90
CA TYR A 120 0.72 -12.22 -6.69
C TYR A 120 -0.53 -12.30 -5.85
N GLY A 121 -0.58 -11.52 -4.77
CA GLY A 121 -1.76 -11.35 -3.95
C GLY A 121 -2.37 -9.97 -4.14
N ILE A 122 -3.68 -9.91 -4.33
CA ILE A 122 -4.42 -8.65 -4.40
C ILE A 122 -5.49 -8.63 -3.32
N VAL A 123 -5.45 -7.59 -2.49
CA VAL A 123 -6.51 -7.30 -1.50
C VAL A 123 -7.41 -6.22 -2.08
N ASP A 124 -8.70 -6.53 -2.20
CA ASP A 124 -9.75 -5.62 -2.66
C ASP A 124 -10.89 -5.65 -1.62
N GLY A 125 -10.87 -4.70 -0.70
CA GLY A 125 -11.72 -4.71 0.48
C GLY A 125 -11.53 -5.96 1.35
N ASP A 126 -12.59 -6.73 1.54
CA ASP A 126 -12.54 -7.98 2.33
C ASP A 126 -12.04 -9.19 1.51
N LEU A 127 -11.77 -9.04 0.21
CA LEU A 127 -11.39 -10.13 -0.68
C LEU A 127 -9.88 -10.20 -0.91
N PHE A 128 -9.34 -11.40 -0.90
CA PHE A 128 -7.94 -11.67 -1.19
C PHE A 128 -7.82 -12.66 -2.35
N TYR A 129 -7.36 -12.15 -3.48
CA TYR A 129 -7.10 -12.91 -4.70
C TYR A 129 -5.63 -13.32 -4.75
N GLN A 130 -5.37 -14.56 -5.13
CA GLN A 130 -4.02 -15.06 -5.39
C GLN A 130 -3.90 -15.47 -6.85
N PHE A 131 -2.88 -14.96 -7.53
CA PHE A 131 -2.62 -15.21 -8.94
C PHE A 131 -1.24 -15.84 -9.14
N SER A 132 -1.17 -16.79 -10.05
CA SER A 132 0.09 -17.30 -10.61
C SER A 132 0.16 -17.00 -12.12
N GLU A 133 1.17 -17.54 -12.78
CA GLU A 133 1.23 -17.52 -14.26
C GLU A 133 0.05 -18.22 -14.94
N ARG A 134 -0.71 -19.04 -14.20
CA ARG A 134 -1.88 -19.77 -14.69
C ARG A 134 -3.19 -19.01 -14.53
N GLY A 135 -3.15 -17.81 -13.99
CA GLY A 135 -4.30 -16.97 -13.65
C GLY A 135 -4.70 -17.07 -12.18
N LEU A 136 -5.98 -16.89 -11.88
CA LEU A 136 -6.52 -16.94 -10.52
C LEU A 136 -6.41 -18.35 -9.93
N GLU A 137 -5.60 -18.49 -8.88
CA GLU A 137 -5.41 -19.75 -8.14
C GLU A 137 -6.41 -19.92 -7.01
N SER A 138 -6.67 -18.85 -6.26
CA SER A 138 -7.59 -18.88 -5.12
C SER A 138 -8.18 -17.50 -4.81
N LEU A 139 -9.32 -17.50 -4.13
CA LEU A 139 -10.01 -16.31 -3.63
C LEU A 139 -10.54 -16.58 -2.23
N PHE A 140 -10.25 -15.69 -1.30
CA PHE A 140 -10.68 -15.80 0.09
C PHE A 140 -11.43 -14.53 0.53
N ASN A 141 -12.40 -14.69 1.43
CA ASN A 141 -12.98 -13.57 2.14
C ASN A 141 -12.31 -13.43 3.52
N LEU A 142 -11.43 -12.47 3.67
CA LEU A 142 -10.60 -12.28 4.86
C LEU A 142 -11.42 -11.96 6.13
N LYS A 143 -12.58 -11.33 5.97
CA LYS A 143 -13.47 -10.99 7.09
C LYS A 143 -14.24 -12.20 7.58
N ALA A 144 -14.77 -13.00 6.68
CA ALA A 144 -15.55 -14.19 7.01
C ALA A 144 -14.66 -15.39 7.34
N ASP A 145 -13.49 -15.50 6.73
CA ASP A 145 -12.52 -16.58 6.88
C ASP A 145 -11.08 -16.04 6.97
N PRO A 146 -10.68 -15.45 8.10
CA PRO A 146 -9.34 -14.90 8.27
C PRO A 146 -8.21 -15.90 8.05
N HIS A 147 -8.46 -17.18 8.29
CA HIS A 147 -7.47 -18.24 8.12
C HIS A 147 -7.41 -18.84 6.72
N LYS A 148 -8.20 -18.31 5.77
CA LYS A 148 -8.19 -18.70 4.35
C LYS A 148 -8.38 -20.23 4.15
N LYS A 149 -9.34 -20.82 4.88
CA LYS A 149 -9.66 -22.26 4.83
C LYS A 149 -10.62 -22.60 3.70
N ILE A 150 -11.40 -21.60 3.24
CA ILE A 150 -12.48 -21.77 2.28
C ILE A 150 -12.15 -20.98 1.04
N ASP A 151 -11.68 -21.66 -0.01
CA ASP A 151 -11.51 -21.06 -1.33
C ASP A 151 -12.87 -20.86 -1.99
N ILE A 152 -13.15 -19.62 -2.37
CA ILE A 152 -14.40 -19.20 -3.03
C ILE A 152 -14.16 -18.74 -4.47
N LYS A 153 -13.08 -19.16 -5.13
CA LYS A 153 -12.70 -18.69 -6.48
C LYS A 153 -13.79 -18.88 -7.54
N GLU A 154 -14.63 -19.89 -7.39
CA GLU A 154 -15.78 -20.13 -8.29
C GLU A 154 -16.85 -19.00 -8.22
N ARG A 155 -16.74 -18.13 -7.20
CA ARG A 155 -17.61 -16.96 -7.02
C ARG A 155 -16.92 -15.65 -7.41
N ALA A 156 -15.71 -15.72 -7.97
CA ALA A 156 -14.95 -14.54 -8.38
C ALA A 156 -15.72 -13.78 -9.47
N ASP A 157 -15.74 -12.46 -9.36
CA ASP A 157 -16.25 -11.60 -10.43
C ASP A 157 -15.27 -11.63 -11.61
N PRO A 158 -15.69 -12.12 -12.78
CA PRO A 158 -14.82 -12.23 -13.96
C PRO A 158 -14.23 -10.87 -14.39
N ALA A 159 -14.96 -9.76 -14.20
CA ALA A 159 -14.48 -8.43 -14.55
C ALA A 159 -13.32 -8.01 -13.64
N LYS A 160 -13.41 -8.29 -12.33
CA LYS A 160 -12.33 -8.05 -11.36
C LYS A 160 -11.12 -8.94 -11.65
N VAL A 161 -11.32 -10.22 -11.94
CA VAL A 161 -10.25 -11.15 -12.31
C VAL A 161 -9.48 -10.61 -13.51
N HIS A 162 -10.19 -10.25 -14.59
CA HIS A 162 -9.57 -9.72 -15.80
C HIS A 162 -8.80 -8.40 -15.53
N LEU A 163 -9.39 -7.50 -14.74
CA LEU A 163 -8.72 -6.25 -14.34
C LEU A 163 -7.39 -6.52 -13.62
N PHE A 164 -7.39 -7.45 -12.66
CA PHE A 164 -6.21 -7.75 -11.86
C PHE A 164 -5.13 -8.49 -12.65
N GLU A 165 -5.52 -9.40 -13.54
CA GLU A 165 -4.59 -10.05 -14.47
C GLU A 165 -3.91 -9.03 -15.39
N ALA A 166 -4.68 -8.11 -15.97
CA ALA A 166 -4.14 -7.04 -16.81
C ALA A 166 -3.18 -6.13 -16.03
N TYR A 167 -3.54 -5.77 -14.80
CA TYR A 167 -2.68 -4.97 -13.91
C TYR A 167 -1.35 -5.69 -13.61
N ILE A 168 -1.40 -6.97 -13.21
CA ILE A 168 -0.20 -7.77 -12.92
C ILE A 168 0.69 -7.89 -14.17
N GLN A 169 0.10 -8.14 -15.33
CA GLN A 169 0.83 -8.24 -16.59
C GLN A 169 1.51 -6.92 -16.96
N GLN A 170 0.81 -5.80 -16.80
CA GLN A 170 1.37 -4.47 -17.06
C GLN A 170 2.52 -4.15 -16.09
N TYR A 171 2.34 -4.44 -14.80
CA TYR A 171 3.39 -4.29 -13.80
C TYR A 171 4.62 -5.10 -14.16
N TYR A 172 4.44 -6.38 -14.47
CA TYR A 172 5.54 -7.27 -14.84
C TYR A 172 6.29 -6.79 -16.08
N ARG A 173 5.57 -6.39 -17.13
CA ARG A 173 6.18 -5.84 -18.35
C ARG A 173 6.98 -4.58 -18.05
N THR A 174 6.42 -3.65 -17.31
CA THR A 174 7.10 -2.40 -16.97
C THR A 174 8.38 -2.63 -16.18
N VAL A 175 8.37 -3.54 -15.21
CA VAL A 175 9.55 -3.90 -14.43
C VAL A 175 10.57 -4.66 -15.28
N ALA A 176 10.13 -5.64 -16.09
CA ALA A 176 11.00 -6.45 -16.93
C ALA A 176 11.66 -5.66 -18.06
N GLU A 177 10.92 -4.74 -18.66
CA GLU A 177 11.39 -3.89 -19.76
C GLU A 177 12.22 -2.69 -19.26
N ARG A 178 12.41 -2.56 -17.96
CA ARG A 178 13.10 -1.40 -17.35
C ARG A 178 12.51 -0.07 -17.82
N ALA A 179 11.19 -0.02 -18.02
CA ALA A 179 10.48 1.15 -18.53
C ALA A 179 10.60 2.39 -17.61
N PHE A 180 11.16 2.22 -16.41
CA PHE A 180 11.51 3.30 -15.49
C PHE A 180 12.93 3.83 -15.67
N THR A 181 13.63 3.54 -16.77
CA THR A 181 14.93 4.18 -17.01
C THR A 181 14.74 5.63 -17.41
N PRO A 182 15.63 6.56 -16.96
CA PRO A 182 15.57 7.97 -17.38
C PRO A 182 15.53 8.17 -18.90
N GLU A 183 16.07 7.23 -19.66
CA GLU A 183 16.09 7.22 -21.13
C GLU A 183 14.71 6.93 -21.75
N SER A 184 13.82 6.18 -21.05
CA SER A 184 12.46 5.94 -21.52
C SER A 184 11.52 7.14 -21.24
N TRP A 185 11.84 7.96 -20.24
CA TRP A 185 11.06 9.14 -19.86
C TRP A 185 11.35 10.38 -20.72
N GLY A 186 12.57 10.47 -21.28
CA GLY A 186 12.99 11.63 -22.06
C GLY A 186 12.41 11.71 -23.47
N LYS A 187 11.73 10.67 -23.96
CA LYS A 187 11.20 10.64 -25.34
C LYS A 187 9.73 11.04 -25.48
N GLU A 188 8.94 11.00 -24.41
CA GLU A 188 7.50 11.35 -24.44
C GLU A 188 7.19 12.79 -23.99
N VAL A 189 8.11 13.48 -23.35
CA VAL A 189 7.92 14.88 -22.89
C VAL A 189 8.30 15.91 -23.95
N ALA A 190 8.79 15.49 -25.10
CA ALA A 190 9.26 16.37 -26.19
C ALA A 190 8.33 16.39 -27.42
N GLN A 191 7.07 16.02 -27.30
CA GLN A 191 6.01 16.21 -28.29
C GLN A 191 4.85 17.02 -27.64
#